data_cdff2601cf6d15e14eb733e643dcb57d
#
_entry.id   cdff2601cf6d15e14eb733e643dcb57d
#
_cell.length_a   1.000
_cell.length_b   1.000
_cell.length_c   1.000
_cell.angle_alpha   90.00
_cell.angle_beta   90.00
_cell.angle_gamma   90.00
#
_symmetry.space_group_name_H-M   'P 1'
#
loop_
_entity.id
_entity.type
_entity.pdbx_description
1 polymer ?
#
loop_
_entity_poly.entity_id
_entity_poly.type
_entity_poly.pdbx_seq_one_letter_code
_entity_poly.pdbx_strand_id
1 'polypeptide(L)'
;MAVFSSPLDALLGLQRNLDAFRTSGWLDDAGPSGGGAYPPINVFRKGDDFLLVAEVPGVKKSDLDVQVKGRTIRISGAKAVGYPERAGVHRRERLGGRFDRALALPLEIDAAAVKAECRDGILALLLPRAAQDKPKSIPVN
;
A
#
# COMPACT_ATOMS: atom_id res chain seq x y z
N MET A 1 -6.24 -26.51 -16.20
CA MET A 1 -4.85 -26.99 -16.33
C MET A 1 -4.39 -26.68 -17.75
N ALA A 2 -3.54 -25.67 -17.89
CA ALA A 2 -3.01 -25.33 -19.22
C ALA A 2 -1.93 -26.35 -19.57
N VAL A 3 -2.21 -27.22 -20.53
CA VAL A 3 -1.23 -28.14 -21.09
C VAL A 3 -0.41 -27.33 -22.08
N PHE A 4 0.82 -26.98 -21.73
CA PHE A 4 1.75 -26.37 -22.67
C PHE A 4 2.12 -27.44 -23.71
N SER A 5 1.76 -27.21 -24.95
CA SER A 5 2.02 -28.14 -26.06
C SER A 5 3.47 -28.12 -26.56
N SER A 6 4.25 -27.11 -26.14
CA SER A 6 5.67 -27.01 -26.49
C SER A 6 6.47 -26.21 -25.43
N PRO A 7 7.82 -26.40 -25.34
CA PRO A 7 8.68 -25.59 -24.49
C PRO A 7 8.62 -24.10 -24.84
N LEU A 8 8.31 -23.75 -26.08
CA LEU A 8 8.17 -22.37 -26.52
C LEU A 8 6.90 -21.72 -25.96
N ASP A 9 5.80 -22.46 -25.89
CA ASP A 9 4.54 -21.98 -25.29
C ASP A 9 4.70 -21.72 -23.79
N ALA A 10 5.47 -22.57 -23.11
CA ALA A 10 5.81 -22.38 -21.71
C ALA A 10 6.65 -21.10 -21.49
N LEU A 11 7.62 -20.83 -22.37
CA LEU A 11 8.45 -19.62 -22.33
C LEU A 11 7.63 -18.36 -22.60
N LEU A 12 6.76 -18.39 -23.61
CA LEU A 12 5.86 -17.26 -23.92
C LEU A 12 4.82 -17.02 -22.81
N GLY A 13 4.35 -18.07 -22.16
CA GLY A 13 3.48 -17.98 -20.98
C GLY A 13 4.18 -17.31 -19.80
N LEU A 14 5.44 -17.68 -19.54
CA LEU A 14 6.26 -17.06 -18.52
C LEU A 14 6.53 -15.58 -18.82
N GLN A 15 6.85 -15.25 -20.07
CA GLN A 15 7.09 -13.88 -20.50
C GLN A 15 5.84 -13.01 -20.31
N ARG A 16 4.65 -13.50 -20.68
CA ARG A 16 3.37 -12.78 -20.43
C ARG A 16 3.09 -12.55 -18.95
N ASN A 17 3.39 -13.54 -18.12
CA ASN A 17 3.24 -13.40 -16.68
C ASN A 17 4.23 -12.38 -16.09
N LEU A 18 5.47 -12.34 -16.58
CA LEU A 18 6.46 -11.34 -16.19
C LEU A 18 6.08 -9.93 -16.66
N ASP A 19 5.54 -9.79 -17.87
CA ASP A 19 5.06 -8.51 -18.40
C ASP A 19 3.83 -8.02 -17.62
N ALA A 20 2.89 -8.91 -17.29
CA ALA A 20 1.76 -8.59 -16.42
C ALA A 20 2.22 -8.16 -15.02
N PHE A 21 3.26 -8.78 -14.49
CA PHE A 21 3.86 -8.43 -13.21
C PHE A 21 4.55 -7.05 -13.25
N ARG A 22 5.24 -6.73 -14.35
CA ARG A 22 5.87 -5.41 -14.59
C ARG A 22 4.82 -4.31 -14.78
N THR A 23 3.72 -4.58 -15.49
CA THR A 23 2.64 -3.62 -15.75
C THR A 23 1.67 -3.46 -14.58
N SER A 24 1.73 -4.34 -13.58
CA SER A 24 0.88 -4.25 -12.38
C SER A 24 1.25 -3.09 -11.44
N GLY A 25 2.27 -2.28 -11.77
CA GLY A 25 2.73 -1.17 -10.96
C GLY A 25 3.46 -1.59 -9.67
N TRP A 26 3.66 -2.88 -9.48
CA TRP A 26 4.29 -3.42 -8.27
C TRP A 26 5.80 -3.14 -8.20
N LEU A 27 6.42 -2.93 -9.36
CA LEU A 27 7.84 -2.60 -9.47
C LEU A 27 8.12 -1.09 -9.61
N ASP A 28 7.12 -0.30 -10.00
CA ASP A 28 7.27 1.16 -10.18
C ASP A 28 7.17 1.94 -8.87
N ASP A 29 6.73 1.29 -7.81
CA ASP A 29 6.53 1.88 -6.48
C ASP A 29 7.74 1.58 -5.56
N ALA A 30 8.94 1.69 -6.13
CA ALA A 30 10.17 1.57 -5.35
C ALA A 30 10.31 2.77 -4.41
N GLY A 31 9.90 2.57 -3.17
CA GLY A 31 10.06 3.55 -2.12
C GLY A 31 11.52 3.72 -1.69
N PRO A 32 11.78 4.42 -0.58
CA PRO A 32 13.12 4.77 -0.13
C PRO A 32 14.08 3.61 0.07
N SER A 33 13.59 2.38 0.11
CA SER A 33 14.39 1.17 0.31
C SER A 33 14.84 0.47 -0.97
N GLY A 34 14.46 0.98 -2.16
CA GLY A 34 14.92 0.48 -3.46
C GLY A 34 14.54 -0.96 -3.81
N GLY A 35 13.66 -1.62 -3.07
CA GLY A 35 13.36 -3.04 -3.22
C GLY A 35 11.87 -3.41 -3.19
N GLY A 36 10.98 -2.51 -3.56
CA GLY A 36 9.55 -2.76 -3.59
C GLY A 36 8.72 -1.54 -3.22
N ALA A 37 7.41 -1.66 -3.28
CA ALA A 37 6.50 -0.61 -2.92
C ALA A 37 6.65 -0.21 -1.44
N TYR A 38 6.85 1.08 -1.18
CA TYR A 38 6.98 1.60 0.17
C TYR A 38 5.84 2.61 0.47
N PRO A 39 5.27 2.59 1.66
CA PRO A 39 5.48 1.62 2.74
C PRO A 39 4.85 0.25 2.43
N PRO A 40 5.34 -0.86 3.04
CA PRO A 40 4.65 -2.14 3.00
C PRO A 40 3.26 -2.01 3.61
N ILE A 41 2.24 -2.49 2.92
CA ILE A 41 0.84 -2.34 3.32
C ILE A 41 0.14 -3.69 3.29
N ASN A 42 -0.61 -3.99 4.34
CA ASN A 42 -1.60 -5.05 4.37
C ASN A 42 -3.00 -4.46 4.53
N VAL A 43 -3.96 -5.01 3.82
CA VAL A 43 -5.37 -4.64 3.96
C VAL A 43 -6.18 -5.87 4.37
N PHE A 44 -6.91 -5.73 5.46
CA PHE A 44 -7.77 -6.77 6.00
C PHE A 44 -9.23 -6.34 5.92
N ARG A 45 -10.11 -7.29 5.75
CA ARG A 45 -11.55 -7.06 5.89
C ARG A 45 -11.96 -7.30 7.35
N LYS A 46 -12.69 -6.36 7.92
CA LYS A 46 -13.25 -6.45 9.28
C LYS A 46 -14.75 -6.18 9.22
N GLY A 47 -15.54 -7.24 9.09
CA GLY A 47 -16.98 -7.11 8.84
C GLY A 47 -17.25 -6.44 7.49
N ASP A 48 -17.94 -5.31 7.49
CA ASP A 48 -18.18 -4.48 6.30
C ASP A 48 -17.06 -3.45 6.04
N ASP A 49 -16.16 -3.27 7.00
CA ASP A 49 -15.10 -2.27 6.97
C ASP A 49 -13.75 -2.89 6.57
N PHE A 50 -12.79 -2.04 6.29
CA PHE A 50 -11.41 -2.45 6.05
C PHE A 50 -10.48 -1.93 7.14
N LEU A 51 -9.46 -2.71 7.44
CA LEU A 51 -8.33 -2.31 8.26
C LEU A 51 -7.08 -2.31 7.38
N LEU A 52 -6.46 -1.16 7.21
CA LEU A 52 -5.18 -1.03 6.53
C LEU A 52 -4.08 -0.87 7.58
N VAL A 53 -3.03 -1.63 7.42
CA VAL A 53 -1.83 -1.56 8.27
C VAL A 53 -0.62 -1.33 7.38
N ALA A 54 0.13 -0.28 7.68
CA ALA A 54 1.36 0.07 6.97
C ALA A 54 2.54 0.15 7.93
N GLU A 55 3.69 -0.33 7.50
CA GLU A 55 4.94 -0.25 8.24
C GLU A 55 5.69 1.02 7.83
N VAL A 56 5.81 1.96 8.76
CA VAL A 56 6.45 3.27 8.54
C VAL A 56 7.52 3.56 9.62
N PRO A 57 8.46 2.65 9.85
CA PRO A 57 9.47 2.83 10.89
C PRO A 57 10.36 4.05 10.59
N GLY A 58 10.56 4.88 11.59
CA GLY A 58 11.39 6.08 11.47
C GLY A 58 10.71 7.28 10.79
N VAL A 59 9.44 7.18 10.45
CA VAL A 59 8.64 8.30 9.94
C VAL A 59 7.98 9.01 11.13
N LYS A 60 8.12 10.31 11.20
CA LYS A 60 7.42 11.11 12.22
C LYS A 60 5.95 11.30 11.81
N LYS A 61 5.06 11.37 12.79
CA LYS A 61 3.64 11.65 12.53
C LYS A 61 3.42 12.96 11.78
N SER A 62 4.25 13.98 12.06
CA SER A 62 4.23 15.27 11.37
C SER A 62 4.61 15.20 9.89
N ASP A 63 5.34 14.17 9.51
CA ASP A 63 5.86 13.97 8.15
C ASP A 63 5.01 12.93 7.38
N LEU A 64 3.87 12.53 7.93
CA LEU A 64 2.96 11.55 7.36
C LEU A 64 1.65 12.23 6.98
N ASP A 65 1.21 12.04 5.75
CA ASP A 65 -0.08 12.50 5.24
C ASP A 65 -0.90 11.32 4.71
N VAL A 66 -2.18 11.29 5.08
CA VAL A 66 -3.13 10.27 4.65
C VAL A 66 -4.35 10.95 4.07
N GLN A 67 -4.65 10.63 2.83
CA GLN A 67 -5.82 11.15 2.12
C GLN A 67 -6.71 10.00 1.68
N VAL A 68 -8.01 10.19 1.83
CA VAL A 68 -9.04 9.23 1.39
C VAL A 68 -10.02 9.93 0.49
N LYS A 69 -10.22 9.42 -0.72
CA LYS A 69 -11.19 9.92 -1.69
C LYS A 69 -11.89 8.77 -2.41
N GLY A 70 -13.19 8.62 -2.15
CA GLY A 70 -13.97 7.53 -2.73
C GLY A 70 -13.40 6.17 -2.31
N ARG A 71 -12.83 5.44 -3.24
CA ARG A 71 -12.19 4.14 -3.02
C ARG A 71 -10.68 4.19 -2.90
N THR A 72 -10.09 5.36 -3.10
CA THR A 72 -8.64 5.53 -3.14
C THR A 72 -8.12 6.06 -1.82
N ILE A 73 -7.07 5.42 -1.32
CA ILE A 73 -6.30 5.85 -0.16
C ILE A 73 -4.91 6.21 -0.65
N ARG A 74 -4.44 7.38 -0.27
CA ARG A 74 -3.08 7.85 -0.55
C ARG A 74 -2.34 8.05 0.75
N ILE A 75 -1.16 7.47 0.86
CA ILE A 75 -0.27 7.59 2.00
C ILE A 75 1.04 8.16 1.50
N SER A 76 1.40 9.32 1.99
CA SER A 76 2.64 10.00 1.60
C SER A 76 3.39 10.48 2.83
N GLY A 77 4.69 10.68 2.69
CA GLY A 77 5.51 11.14 3.77
C GLY A 77 6.99 11.19 3.45
N ALA A 78 7.79 11.43 4.48
CA ALA A 78 9.23 11.45 4.37
C ALA A 78 9.86 10.67 5.53
N LYS A 79 10.80 9.80 5.18
CA LYS A 79 11.64 9.08 6.14
C LYS A 79 13.00 9.75 6.20
N ALA A 80 13.33 10.33 7.34
CA ALA A 80 14.64 10.90 7.58
C ALA A 80 15.57 9.86 8.23
N VAL A 81 16.78 9.72 7.71
CA VAL A 81 17.85 8.95 8.34
C VAL A 81 18.98 9.92 8.64
N GLY A 82 19.11 10.28 9.91
CA GLY A 82 20.16 11.19 10.38
C GLY A 82 21.47 10.48 10.65
N TYR A 83 22.57 11.12 10.29
CA TYR A 83 23.93 10.71 10.66
C TYR A 83 24.63 11.87 11.35
N PRO A 84 25.58 11.61 12.27
CA PRO A 84 26.42 12.65 12.83
C PRO A 84 27.15 13.42 11.74
N GLU A 85 27.25 14.73 11.84
CA GLU A 85 27.80 15.62 10.80
C GLU A 85 29.24 15.26 10.37
N ARG A 86 30.03 14.62 11.24
CA ARG A 86 31.41 14.24 10.98
C ARG A 86 31.63 12.74 10.87
N ALA A 87 30.57 11.95 10.68
CA ALA A 87 30.69 10.51 10.56
C ALA A 87 31.14 10.11 9.16
N GLY A 88 32.20 9.30 9.06
CA GLY A 88 32.54 8.58 7.82
C GLY A 88 31.58 7.39 7.64
N VAL A 89 30.90 7.32 6.52
CA VAL A 89 29.97 6.22 6.24
C VAL A 89 30.71 5.08 5.53
N HIS A 90 30.81 3.91 6.17
CA HIS A 90 31.37 2.71 5.56
C HIS A 90 30.32 1.88 4.81
N ARG A 91 29.10 1.82 5.30
CA ARG A 91 27.98 1.08 4.69
C ARG A 91 26.68 1.82 4.94
N ARG A 92 25.86 1.95 3.90
CA ARG A 92 24.53 2.56 3.96
C ARG A 92 23.52 1.59 3.36
N GLU A 93 22.71 0.96 4.19
CA GLU A 93 21.63 0.05 3.79
C GLU A 93 20.26 0.60 4.19
N ARG A 94 20.23 1.52 5.17
CA ARG A 94 19.02 2.24 5.56
C ARG A 94 18.92 3.53 4.77
N LEU A 95 17.98 3.56 3.83
CA LEU A 95 17.74 4.71 2.97
C LEU A 95 16.58 5.54 3.54
N GLY A 96 16.76 6.85 3.53
CA GLY A 96 15.70 7.83 3.73
C GLY A 96 15.14 8.29 2.40
N GLY A 97 14.10 9.10 2.44
CA GLY A 97 13.51 9.72 1.28
C GLY A 97 12.01 9.92 1.40
N ARG A 98 11.43 10.53 0.39
CA ARG A 98 9.99 10.73 0.27
C ARG A 98 9.35 9.49 -0.32
N PHE A 99 8.12 9.22 0.10
CA PHE A 99 7.27 8.20 -0.49
C PHE A 99 5.87 8.74 -0.71
N ASP A 100 5.20 8.18 -1.69
CA ASP A 100 3.84 8.54 -2.06
C ASP A 100 3.19 7.29 -2.68
N ARG A 101 2.29 6.70 -1.96
CA ARG A 101 1.63 5.46 -2.37
C ARG A 101 0.13 5.61 -2.34
N ALA A 102 -0.51 5.29 -3.45
CA ALA A 102 -1.96 5.21 -3.55
C ALA A 102 -2.40 3.76 -3.81
N LEU A 103 -3.50 3.39 -3.21
CA LEU A 103 -4.16 2.11 -3.47
C LEU A 103 -5.67 2.28 -3.57
N ALA A 104 -6.29 1.48 -4.41
CA ALA A 104 -7.73 1.43 -4.57
C ALA A 104 -8.32 0.24 -3.83
N LEU A 105 -9.38 0.49 -3.07
CA LEU A 105 -10.20 -0.55 -2.45
C LEU A 105 -11.36 -0.95 -3.37
N PRO A 106 -11.95 -2.14 -3.19
CA PRO A 106 -13.06 -2.59 -4.01
C PRO A 106 -14.37 -1.81 -3.76
N LEU A 107 -14.48 -1.10 -2.63
CA LEU A 107 -15.67 -0.41 -2.17
C LEU A 107 -15.36 1.03 -1.78
N GLU A 108 -16.37 1.91 -1.82
CA GLU A 108 -16.23 3.27 -1.35
C GLU A 108 -16.12 3.35 0.17
N ILE A 109 -15.30 4.27 0.63
CA ILE A 109 -15.00 4.52 2.03
C ILE A 109 -15.69 5.80 2.49
N ASP A 110 -16.25 5.75 3.68
CA ASP A 110 -16.74 6.95 4.37
C ASP A 110 -15.53 7.72 4.94
N ALA A 111 -15.04 8.67 4.16
CA ALA A 111 -13.85 9.44 4.53
C ALA A 111 -14.00 10.20 5.86
N ALA A 112 -15.23 10.61 6.21
CA ALA A 112 -15.51 11.33 7.45
C ALA A 112 -15.39 10.43 8.70
N ALA A 113 -15.57 9.13 8.54
CA ALA A 113 -15.52 8.15 9.61
C ALA A 113 -14.17 7.39 9.71
N VAL A 114 -13.21 7.71 8.86
CA VAL A 114 -11.87 7.10 8.90
C VAL A 114 -11.17 7.46 10.20
N LYS A 115 -10.57 6.46 10.82
CA LYS A 115 -9.71 6.63 12.01
C LYS A 115 -8.30 6.19 11.68
N ALA A 116 -7.35 7.03 12.05
CA ALA A 116 -5.92 6.78 11.83
C ALA A 116 -5.17 6.79 13.16
N GLU A 117 -4.33 5.81 13.36
CA GLU A 117 -3.41 5.74 14.48
C GLU A 117 -2.01 5.37 13.98
N CYS A 118 -1.01 6.10 14.45
CA CYS A 118 0.39 5.77 14.17
C CYS A 118 1.14 5.60 15.49
N ARG A 119 1.63 4.39 15.71
CA ARG A 119 2.34 4.02 16.94
C ARG A 119 3.42 2.98 16.64
N ASP A 120 4.57 3.15 17.26
CA ASP A 120 5.69 2.21 17.19
C ASP A 120 6.07 1.81 15.74
N GLY A 121 6.04 2.78 14.80
CA GLY A 121 6.35 2.56 13.40
C GLY A 121 5.25 1.86 12.60
N ILE A 122 4.06 1.68 13.17
CA ILE A 122 2.89 1.10 12.50
C ILE A 122 1.83 2.19 12.33
N LEU A 123 1.38 2.38 11.10
CA LEU A 123 0.19 3.16 10.77
C LEU A 123 -0.98 2.20 10.59
N ALA A 124 -2.02 2.37 11.38
CA ALA A 124 -3.27 1.64 11.26
C ALA A 124 -4.40 2.59 10.84
N LEU A 125 -5.14 2.24 9.81
CA LEU A 125 -6.29 2.97 9.33
C LEU A 125 -7.53 2.07 9.41
N LEU A 126 -8.52 2.48 10.19
CA LEU A 126 -9.86 1.91 10.11
C LEU A 126 -10.64 2.66 9.04
N LEU A 127 -11.10 1.94 8.04
CA LEU A 127 -11.73 2.45 6.83
C LEU A 127 -13.18 1.94 6.74
N PRO A 128 -14.13 2.67 7.33
CA PRO A 128 -15.54 2.30 7.27
C PRO A 128 -16.07 2.39 5.85
N ARG A 129 -16.83 1.38 5.46
CA ARG A 129 -17.53 1.35 4.18
C ARG A 129 -18.59 2.46 4.12
N ALA A 130 -18.68 3.15 3.00
CA ALA A 130 -19.70 4.16 2.79
C ALA A 130 -21.13 3.57 2.90
N ALA A 131 -22.04 4.31 3.49
CA ALA A 131 -23.42 3.82 3.76
C ALA A 131 -24.17 3.43 2.48
N GLN A 132 -23.91 4.11 1.38
CA GLN A 132 -24.50 3.82 0.07
C GLN A 132 -24.06 2.46 -0.51
N ASP A 133 -22.91 1.95 -0.08
CA ASP A 133 -22.37 0.66 -0.51
C ASP A 133 -22.73 -0.49 0.44
N LYS A 134 -23.43 -0.21 1.54
CA LYS A 134 -23.90 -1.26 2.44
C LYS A 134 -25.11 -1.98 1.84
N PRO A 135 -25.15 -3.32 1.91
CA PRO A 135 -26.32 -4.07 1.50
C PRO A 135 -27.56 -3.59 2.25
N LYS A 136 -28.63 -3.29 1.51
CA LYS A 136 -29.94 -2.97 2.09
C LYS A 136 -30.84 -4.18 1.95
N SER A 137 -31.47 -4.59 3.05
CA SER A 137 -32.53 -5.58 2.99
C SER A 137 -33.80 -4.93 2.42
N ILE A 138 -34.34 -5.52 1.37
CA ILE A 138 -35.58 -5.06 0.74
C ILE A 138 -36.67 -6.03 1.19
N PRO A 139 -37.69 -5.58 1.93
CA PRO A 139 -38.84 -6.40 2.27
C PRO A 139 -39.60 -6.74 0.99
N VAL A 140 -39.90 -8.02 0.80
CA VAL A 140 -40.77 -8.50 -0.28
C VAL A 140 -42.17 -8.57 0.24
N ASN A 141 -43.03 -7.79 -0.38
CA ASN A 141 -44.48 -7.79 -0.09
C ASN A 141 -45.19 -8.83 -0.96
#